data_9c2b5d7b4397e8a82433499d2f0dfc98
#
_entry.id   9c2b5d7b4397e8a82433499d2f0dfc98
#
_cell.length_a   1.000
_cell.length_b   1.000
_cell.length_c   1.000
_cell.angle_alpha   90.00
_cell.angle_beta   90.00
_cell.angle_gamma   90.00
#
_symmetry.space_group_name_H-M   'P 1'
#
loop_
_entity.id
_entity.type
_entity.pdbx_description
1 polymer ?
#
loop_
_entity_poly.entity_id
_entity_poly.type
_entity_poly.pdbx_seq_one_letter_code
_entity_poly.pdbx_strand_id
1 'polypeptide(L)'
;MATKRTTVEQKVTSIQDFIKQSNGEVVELPGFTSEHIFVKLKRPSLLGLVKQGKIPNALLTRTNELFSGDAGIDPTDDNMMEELSEVLELIAGESFVEPTYQEIKDAGVELTDEQLMAVFNYSQKGVRGLESFRTE
;
A
#
# COMPACT_ATOMS: atom_id res chain seq x y z
N MET A 1 6.61 -34.53 10.03
CA MET A 1 7.32 -34.29 9.12
C MET A 1 7.25 -33.11 8.29
N ALA A 2 6.18 -32.52 8.12
CA ALA A 2 6.07 -31.34 7.32
C ALA A 2 6.90 -30.21 7.84
N THR A 3 6.97 -30.06 9.12
CA THR A 3 7.73 -28.98 9.65
C THR A 3 9.18 -29.10 9.35
N LYS A 4 9.71 -30.28 9.38
CA LYS A 4 11.06 -30.41 9.08
C LYS A 4 11.36 -30.10 7.68
N ARG A 5 10.48 -30.48 6.80
CA ARG A 5 10.70 -30.18 5.43
C ARG A 5 10.66 -28.72 5.20
N THR A 6 9.79 -28.03 5.89
CA THR A 6 9.71 -26.61 5.77
C THR A 6 11.03 -25.96 6.14
N THR A 7 11.62 -26.44 7.20
CA THR A 7 12.89 -25.91 7.63
C THR A 7 13.96 -26.10 6.57
N VAL A 8 13.98 -27.28 6.00
CA VAL A 8 14.97 -27.58 4.98
C VAL A 8 14.75 -26.69 3.76
N GLU A 9 13.49 -26.43 3.45
CA GLU A 9 13.19 -25.66 2.28
C GLU A 9 13.34 -24.17 2.49
N GLN A 10 13.50 -23.73 3.72
CA GLN A 10 13.64 -22.32 4.00
C GLN A 10 15.05 -21.88 3.70
N LYS A 11 15.30 -21.56 2.47
CA LYS A 11 16.60 -21.09 2.05
C LYS A 11 16.65 -19.58 2.15
N VAL A 12 17.87 -19.07 2.24
CA VAL A 12 18.04 -17.62 2.22
C VAL A 12 17.61 -17.10 0.85
N THR A 13 16.78 -16.09 0.85
CA THR A 13 16.30 -15.49 -0.39
C THR A 13 17.46 -14.80 -1.12
N SER A 14 17.58 -15.05 -2.41
CA SER A 14 18.67 -14.47 -3.19
C SER A 14 18.42 -12.98 -3.43
N ILE A 15 19.49 -12.26 -3.77
CA ILE A 15 19.35 -10.85 -4.07
C ILE A 15 18.49 -10.64 -5.32
N GLN A 16 18.52 -11.57 -6.27
CA GLN A 16 17.68 -11.47 -7.45
C GLN A 16 16.21 -11.55 -7.06
N ASP A 17 15.88 -12.43 -6.12
CA ASP A 17 14.52 -12.54 -5.66
C ASP A 17 14.09 -11.32 -4.87
N PHE A 18 15.00 -10.71 -4.11
CA PHE A 18 14.72 -9.46 -3.43
C PHE A 18 14.33 -8.39 -4.44
N ILE A 19 15.13 -8.26 -5.51
CA ILE A 19 14.87 -7.27 -6.53
C ILE A 19 13.52 -7.53 -7.19
N LYS A 20 13.25 -8.79 -7.51
CA LYS A 20 12.01 -9.15 -8.17
C LYS A 20 10.80 -8.82 -7.29
N GLN A 21 10.86 -9.18 -6.02
CA GLN A 21 9.75 -8.91 -5.13
C GLN A 21 9.58 -7.43 -4.84
N SER A 22 10.68 -6.69 -4.78
CA SER A 22 10.60 -5.26 -4.51
C SER A 22 9.95 -4.50 -5.66
N ASN A 23 9.91 -5.10 -6.85
CA ASN A 23 9.25 -4.48 -8.00
C ASN A 23 7.74 -4.69 -8.00
N GLY A 24 7.24 -5.46 -7.05
CA GLY A 24 5.81 -5.59 -6.89
C GLY A 24 5.22 -6.82 -7.56
N GLU A 25 3.92 -6.88 -7.54
CA GLU A 25 3.17 -8.01 -8.08
C GLU A 25 1.83 -7.53 -8.61
N VAL A 26 1.21 -8.35 -9.46
CA VAL A 26 -0.10 -8.03 -9.99
C VAL A 26 -1.15 -8.26 -8.91
N VAL A 27 -1.98 -7.26 -8.70
CA VAL A 27 -3.00 -7.27 -7.65
C VAL A 27 -4.33 -6.91 -8.27
N GLU A 28 -5.37 -7.55 -7.79
CA GLU A 28 -6.73 -7.26 -8.22
C GLU A 28 -7.31 -6.14 -7.36
N LEU A 29 -7.84 -5.12 -8.01
CA LEU A 29 -8.48 -4.00 -7.32
C LEU A 29 -9.93 -3.90 -7.77
N PRO A 30 -10.79 -3.30 -6.92
CA PRO A 30 -12.13 -2.98 -7.41
C PRO A 30 -12.01 -2.03 -8.59
N GLY A 31 -12.86 -2.20 -9.59
CA GLY A 31 -12.81 -1.37 -10.76
C GLY A 31 -13.71 -0.14 -10.62
N PHE A 32 -13.86 0.56 -11.73
CA PHE A 32 -14.76 1.71 -11.77
C PHE A 32 -16.19 1.28 -12.06
N THR A 33 -16.34 0.04 -12.46
CA THR A 33 -17.65 -0.56 -12.74
C THR A 33 -17.72 -1.85 -11.96
N SER A 34 -18.61 -2.76 -12.34
CA SER A 34 -18.70 -4.06 -11.68
C SER A 34 -17.51 -4.96 -12.00
N GLU A 35 -16.70 -4.59 -12.98
CA GLU A 35 -15.54 -5.39 -13.33
C GLU A 35 -14.33 -4.94 -12.53
N HIS A 36 -13.55 -5.91 -12.08
CA HIS A 36 -12.31 -5.59 -11.35
C HIS A 36 -11.19 -5.28 -12.33
N ILE A 37 -10.19 -4.58 -11.85
CA ILE A 37 -9.01 -4.27 -12.66
C ILE A 37 -7.80 -4.93 -12.03
N PHE A 38 -6.76 -5.12 -12.83
CA PHE A 38 -5.53 -5.74 -12.38
C PHE A 38 -4.39 -4.76 -12.61
N VAL A 39 -3.63 -4.50 -11.56
CA VAL A 39 -2.54 -3.54 -11.61
C VAL A 39 -1.33 -4.14 -10.91
N LYS A 40 -0.17 -3.59 -11.20
CA LYS A 40 1.04 -4.02 -10.51
C LYS A 40 1.33 -3.03 -9.40
N LEU A 41 1.40 -3.52 -8.17
CA LEU A 41 1.64 -2.68 -7.00
C LEU A 41 2.87 -3.17 -6.25
N LYS A 42 3.53 -2.27 -5.56
CA LYS A 42 4.61 -2.62 -4.65
C LYS A 42 4.30 -1.98 -3.29
N ARG A 43 5.00 -2.44 -2.27
CA ARG A 43 4.82 -1.88 -0.92
C ARG A 43 5.93 -0.90 -0.62
N PRO A 44 5.62 0.39 -0.62
CA PRO A 44 6.66 1.39 -0.33
C PRO A 44 7.01 1.38 1.15
N SER A 45 8.20 1.85 1.46
CA SER A 45 8.64 1.98 2.84
C SER A 45 8.18 3.33 3.38
N LEU A 46 7.34 3.31 4.40
CA LEU A 46 6.88 4.55 5.02
C LEU A 46 8.06 5.33 5.58
N LEU A 47 8.96 4.65 6.28
CA LEU A 47 10.13 5.32 6.82
C LEU A 47 10.99 5.90 5.72
N GLY A 48 11.10 5.20 4.61
CA GLY A 48 11.83 5.70 3.46
C GLY A 48 11.22 6.97 2.90
N LEU A 49 9.89 7.01 2.83
CA LEU A 49 9.20 8.19 2.32
C LEU A 49 9.41 9.38 3.25
N VAL A 50 9.38 9.16 4.55
CA VAL A 50 9.62 10.22 5.52
C VAL A 50 11.05 10.73 5.39
N LYS A 51 12.02 9.83 5.29
CA LYS A 51 13.41 10.21 5.16
C LYS A 51 13.67 11.01 3.89
N GLN A 52 12.99 10.67 2.83
CA GLN A 52 13.17 11.36 1.56
C GLN A 52 12.40 12.67 1.47
N GLY A 53 11.66 13.01 2.51
CA GLY A 53 10.87 14.23 2.51
C GLY A 53 9.68 14.20 1.60
N LYS A 54 9.23 13.01 1.22
CA LYS A 54 8.08 12.89 0.33
C LYS A 54 6.76 13.08 1.03
N ILE A 55 6.76 12.94 2.36
CA ILE A 55 5.56 13.20 3.14
C ILE A 55 5.71 14.57 3.78
N PRO A 56 4.88 15.54 3.42
CA PRO A 56 4.96 16.87 4.01
C PRO A 56 4.80 16.83 5.52
N ASN A 57 5.54 17.70 6.21
CA ASN A 57 5.48 17.74 7.67
C ASN A 57 4.07 17.89 8.20
N ALA A 58 3.25 18.65 7.50
CA ALA A 58 1.88 18.88 7.91
C ALA A 58 1.05 17.60 7.92
N LEU A 59 1.47 16.60 7.15
CA LEU A 59 0.75 15.34 7.06
C LEU A 59 1.35 14.21 7.90
N LEU A 60 2.46 14.46 8.58
CA LEU A 60 3.13 13.40 9.33
C LEU A 60 2.25 12.80 10.41
N THR A 61 1.56 13.64 11.16
CA THR A 61 0.68 13.16 12.21
C THR A 61 -0.44 12.30 11.65
N ARG A 62 -1.06 12.78 10.57
CA ARG A 62 -2.16 12.03 9.96
C ARG A 62 -1.67 10.71 9.37
N THR A 63 -0.49 10.74 8.74
CA THR A 63 0.09 9.52 8.18
C THR A 63 0.35 8.50 9.28
N ASN A 64 0.90 8.96 10.40
CA ASN A 64 1.19 8.08 11.50
C ASN A 64 -0.08 7.46 12.08
N GLU A 65 -1.12 8.25 12.19
CA GLU A 65 -2.41 7.75 12.69
C GLU A 65 -2.98 6.68 11.78
N LEU A 66 -2.89 6.89 10.47
CA LEU A 66 -3.36 5.90 9.51
C LEU A 66 -2.62 4.59 9.65
N PHE A 67 -1.30 4.65 9.72
CA PHE A 67 -0.49 3.44 9.76
C PHE A 67 -0.57 2.71 11.10
N SER A 68 -0.85 3.43 12.18
CA SER A 68 -1.00 2.79 13.48
C SER A 68 -2.41 2.24 13.69
N GLY A 69 -3.34 2.62 12.84
CA GLY A 69 -4.71 2.19 13.00
C GLY A 69 -5.49 2.98 14.03
N ASP A 70 -4.92 4.07 14.51
CA ASP A 70 -5.55 4.90 15.53
C ASP A 70 -6.38 6.04 14.97
N ALA A 71 -6.49 6.13 13.66
CA ALA A 71 -7.20 7.23 13.05
C ALA A 71 -8.69 7.11 13.32
N GLY A 72 -9.21 7.98 14.16
CA GLY A 72 -10.64 8.11 14.32
C GLY A 72 -11.13 9.01 13.20
N ILE A 73 -11.77 8.44 12.21
CA ILE A 73 -12.20 9.20 11.06
C ILE A 73 -13.50 9.93 11.37
N ASP A 74 -13.46 11.26 11.26
CA ASP A 74 -14.64 12.09 11.44
C ASP A 74 -14.99 12.70 10.08
N PRO A 75 -16.00 12.18 9.39
CA PRO A 75 -16.32 12.66 8.06
C PRO A 75 -16.83 14.11 8.04
N THR A 76 -17.15 14.67 9.20
CA THR A 76 -17.58 16.07 9.26
C THR A 76 -16.41 17.02 9.40
N ASP A 77 -15.20 16.52 9.60
CA ASP A 77 -14.00 17.33 9.73
C ASP A 77 -13.36 17.46 8.35
N ASP A 78 -13.61 18.58 7.68
CA ASP A 78 -13.12 18.78 6.32
C ASP A 78 -11.60 18.71 6.23
N ASN A 79 -10.90 19.25 7.23
CA ASN A 79 -9.44 19.20 7.22
C ASN A 79 -8.92 17.80 7.32
N MET A 80 -9.53 17.00 8.18
CA MET A 80 -9.12 15.61 8.34
C MET A 80 -9.34 14.83 7.05
N MET A 81 -10.49 15.02 6.41
CA MET A 81 -10.79 14.30 5.18
C MET A 81 -9.85 14.70 4.06
N GLU A 82 -9.52 15.99 3.98
CA GLU A 82 -8.59 16.46 2.98
C GLU A 82 -7.20 15.88 3.20
N GLU A 83 -6.73 15.89 4.43
CA GLU A 83 -5.42 15.33 4.76
C GLU A 83 -5.36 13.84 4.50
N LEU A 84 -6.43 13.12 4.84
CA LEU A 84 -6.50 11.70 4.56
C LEU A 84 -6.40 11.43 3.06
N SER A 85 -7.14 12.20 2.29
CA SER A 85 -7.12 12.05 0.84
C SER A 85 -5.72 12.27 0.30
N GLU A 86 -5.03 13.29 0.78
CA GLU A 86 -3.67 13.58 0.33
C GLU A 86 -2.71 12.45 0.67
N VAL A 87 -2.83 11.91 1.87
CA VAL A 87 -1.96 10.81 2.29
C VAL A 87 -2.22 9.56 1.45
N LEU A 88 -3.50 9.25 1.23
CA LEU A 88 -3.85 8.09 0.43
C LEU A 88 -3.35 8.22 -1.00
N GLU A 89 -3.45 9.41 -1.58
CA GLU A 89 -2.96 9.63 -2.93
C GLU A 89 -1.44 9.54 -3.00
N LEU A 90 -0.77 10.03 -1.98
CA LEU A 90 0.68 9.97 -1.94
C LEU A 90 1.14 8.50 -1.88
N ILE A 91 0.49 7.71 -1.04
CA ILE A 91 0.82 6.29 -0.93
C ILE A 91 0.52 5.57 -2.25
N ALA A 92 -0.59 5.91 -2.88
CA ALA A 92 -0.93 5.31 -4.17
C ALA A 92 0.14 5.66 -5.21
N GLY A 93 0.59 6.92 -5.21
CA GLY A 93 1.63 7.33 -6.14
C GLY A 93 2.92 6.56 -5.99
N GLU A 94 3.25 6.15 -4.76
CA GLU A 94 4.46 5.38 -4.53
C GLU A 94 4.24 3.87 -4.70
N SER A 95 2.99 3.43 -4.72
CA SER A 95 2.68 2.00 -4.79
C SER A 95 2.48 1.50 -6.21
N PHE A 96 1.94 2.34 -7.09
CA PHE A 96 1.64 1.92 -8.46
C PHE A 96 2.92 1.72 -9.28
N VAL A 97 3.08 0.52 -9.84
CA VAL A 97 4.20 0.22 -10.71
C VAL A 97 3.74 0.20 -12.16
N GLU A 98 2.59 -0.44 -12.42
CA GLU A 98 2.09 -0.55 -13.78
C GLU A 98 0.56 -0.66 -13.73
N PRO A 99 -0.15 0.30 -14.27
CA PRO A 99 0.40 1.56 -14.79
C PRO A 99 0.98 2.40 -13.66
N THR A 100 1.83 3.36 -14.00
CA THR A 100 2.32 4.27 -12.99
C THR A 100 1.21 5.24 -12.61
N TYR A 101 1.32 5.81 -11.43
CA TYR A 101 0.32 6.77 -10.97
C TYR A 101 0.27 7.97 -11.90
N GLN A 102 1.43 8.38 -12.42
CA GLN A 102 1.50 9.50 -13.35
C GLN A 102 0.74 9.18 -14.64
N GLU A 103 0.85 7.95 -15.13
CA GLU A 103 0.12 7.56 -16.32
C GLU A 103 -1.39 7.65 -16.10
N ILE A 104 -1.85 7.27 -14.93
CA ILE A 104 -3.26 7.35 -14.59
C ILE A 104 -3.71 8.80 -14.59
N LYS A 105 -2.93 9.68 -13.98
CA LYS A 105 -3.27 11.09 -13.94
C LYS A 105 -3.23 11.73 -15.31
N ASP A 106 -2.24 11.38 -16.12
CA ASP A 106 -2.13 11.92 -17.47
C ASP A 106 -3.29 11.50 -18.36
N ALA A 107 -3.87 10.35 -18.05
CA ALA A 107 -5.06 9.89 -18.79
C ALA A 107 -6.34 10.56 -18.32
N GLY A 108 -6.26 11.41 -17.30
CA GLY A 108 -7.44 12.10 -16.78
C GLY A 108 -8.32 11.22 -15.93
N VAL A 109 -7.75 10.13 -15.39
CA VAL A 109 -8.51 9.19 -14.58
C VAL A 109 -8.28 9.48 -13.11
N GLU A 110 -9.36 9.47 -12.33
CA GLU A 110 -9.26 9.63 -10.88
C GLU A 110 -9.61 8.30 -10.22
N LEU A 111 -8.77 7.87 -9.29
CA LEU A 111 -9.06 6.66 -8.54
C LEU A 111 -10.21 6.91 -7.57
N THR A 112 -11.04 5.89 -7.38
CA THR A 112 -12.12 5.98 -6.41
C THR A 112 -11.58 5.84 -5.01
N ASP A 113 -12.39 6.25 -4.03
CA ASP A 113 -12.01 6.10 -2.63
C ASP A 113 -11.77 4.63 -2.30
N GLU A 114 -12.58 3.75 -2.86
CA GLU A 114 -12.44 2.33 -2.64
C GLU A 114 -11.12 1.81 -3.18
N GLN A 115 -10.71 2.31 -4.35
CA GLN A 115 -9.44 1.91 -4.93
C GLN A 115 -8.27 2.43 -4.11
N LEU A 116 -8.35 3.67 -3.65
CA LEU A 116 -7.29 4.24 -2.82
C LEU A 116 -7.14 3.47 -1.52
N MET A 117 -8.26 3.12 -0.89
CA MET A 117 -8.21 2.34 0.34
C MET A 117 -7.67 0.94 0.10
N ALA A 118 -8.01 0.35 -1.05
CA ALA A 118 -7.51 -0.98 -1.38
C ALA A 118 -5.98 -0.95 -1.56
N VAL A 119 -5.46 0.09 -2.19
CA VAL A 119 -4.01 0.24 -2.36
C VAL A 119 -3.36 0.44 -1.00
N PHE A 120 -3.95 1.27 -0.15
CA PHE A 120 -3.43 1.47 1.19
C PHE A 120 -3.39 0.15 1.97
N ASN A 121 -4.49 -0.60 1.92
CA ASN A 121 -4.55 -1.89 2.60
C ASN A 121 -3.50 -2.85 2.09
N TYR A 122 -3.26 -2.85 0.78
CA TYR A 122 -2.23 -3.68 0.21
C TYR A 122 -0.86 -3.30 0.75
N SER A 123 -0.60 -2.00 0.90
CA SER A 123 0.69 -1.53 1.41
C SER A 123 0.94 -1.98 2.84
N GLN A 124 -0.14 -2.29 3.58
CA GLN A 124 -0.05 -2.75 4.97
C GLN A 124 -0.07 -4.27 5.09
N LYS A 125 -0.37 -4.95 4.00
CA LYS A 125 -0.77 -6.35 4.08
C LYS A 125 0.33 -7.28 4.61
N GLY A 126 1.58 -6.96 4.36
CA GLY A 126 2.65 -7.81 4.83
C GLY A 126 2.61 -8.00 6.35
N VAL A 127 2.46 -6.90 7.08
CA VAL A 127 2.41 -6.94 8.52
C VAL A 127 1.14 -7.62 8.99
N ARG A 128 0.01 -7.24 8.40
CA ARG A 128 -1.26 -7.82 8.79
C ARG A 128 -1.34 -9.30 8.45
N GLY A 129 -0.72 -9.69 7.34
CA GLY A 129 -0.68 -11.08 6.97
C GLY A 129 -0.01 -11.92 8.01
N LEU A 130 1.06 -11.40 8.60
CA LEU A 130 1.76 -12.13 9.65
C LEU A 130 0.89 -12.27 10.89
N GLU A 131 0.18 -11.21 11.24
CA GLU A 131 -0.71 -11.27 12.38
C GLU A 131 -1.82 -12.28 12.17
N SER A 132 -2.41 -12.26 11.01
CA SER A 132 -3.44 -13.19 10.68
C SER A 132 -2.95 -14.62 10.77
N PHE A 133 -1.76 -14.83 10.27
CA PHE A 133 -1.17 -16.13 10.28
C PHE A 133 -0.98 -16.64 11.70
N ARG A 134 -0.57 -15.74 12.58
CA ARG A 134 -0.32 -16.14 13.96
C ARG A 134 -1.59 -16.44 14.74
N THR A 135 -2.69 -15.83 14.36
CA THR A 135 -3.92 -16.06 15.08
C THR A 135 -4.61 -17.33 14.63
N GLU A 136 -4.20 -17.90 13.55
CA GLU A 136 -4.75 -19.16 13.11
C GLU A 136 -3.99 -20.30 13.71
#